data_c7aa52628428ced5a0bf7f2c5c1b03ba
#
_entry.id   c7aa52628428ced5a0bf7f2c5c1b03ba
#
_cell.length_a   1.000
_cell.length_b   1.000
_cell.length_c   1.000
_cell.angle_alpha   90.00
_cell.angle_beta   90.00
_cell.angle_gamma   90.00
#
_symmetry.space_group_name_H-M   'P 1'
#
loop_
_entity.id
_entity.type
_entity.pdbx_description
1 polymer ?
#
loop_
_entity_poly.entity_id
_entity_poly.type
_entity_poly.pdbx_seq_one_letter_code
_entity_poly.pdbx_strand_id
1 'polypeptide(L)'
;TYFDVIAKGADPSRKEEFVSIIRRVLTEIVQNGIDPKALEAGINCMEFRYREADFSSYPKGLIYGLDILDNWLYDDEHPFAQVQLIPVFDKLKELKNQRYFEGLIQKYLLDNTHGSILTLNPSRGLTARRAKALEEKLAAHLASLNDEEKAEMVQKTVELERYQETPEDPETAKCIPMLKREDIRKEITPFTNEALDIDGSLFLYHEVPTNGIGYLDLMFDVKNLPAEKVPYLGLLK
;
A
#
# COMPACT_ATOMS: atom_id res chain seq x y z
N THR A 1 -5.12 13.96 -2.71
CA THR A 1 -4.95 13.45 -1.33
C THR A 1 -6.21 13.73 -0.54
N TYR A 2 -6.71 12.78 0.24
CA TYR A 2 -7.87 12.93 1.11
C TYR A 2 -7.57 12.30 2.48
N PHE A 3 -8.33 12.72 3.48
CA PHE A 3 -8.25 12.19 4.83
C PHE A 3 -9.60 11.61 5.23
N ASP A 4 -9.64 10.31 5.51
CA ASP A 4 -10.85 9.58 5.88
C ASP A 4 -10.80 9.09 7.31
N VAL A 5 -11.93 9.20 8.00
CA VAL A 5 -12.17 8.51 9.27
C VAL A 5 -13.40 7.62 9.10
N ILE A 6 -13.22 6.32 9.27
CA ILE A 6 -14.26 5.32 9.00
C ILE A 6 -14.63 4.59 10.27
N ALA A 7 -15.93 4.63 10.64
CA ALA A 7 -16.52 3.76 11.67
C ALA A 7 -17.27 2.60 11.01
N LYS A 8 -16.79 1.37 11.21
CA LYS A 8 -17.44 0.15 10.72
C LYS A 8 -18.30 -0.47 11.84
N GLY A 9 -19.52 -0.94 11.49
CA GLY A 9 -20.42 -1.56 12.44
C GLY A 9 -20.99 -0.60 13.49
N ALA A 10 -20.94 0.71 13.23
CA ALA A 10 -21.50 1.74 14.11
C ALA A 10 -23.01 1.90 13.89
N ASP A 11 -23.73 2.32 14.94
CA ASP A 11 -25.13 2.67 14.84
C ASP A 11 -25.29 4.00 14.09
N PRO A 12 -26.05 4.07 12.99
CA PRO A 12 -26.27 5.30 12.22
C PRO A 12 -26.85 6.45 13.06
N SER A 13 -27.59 6.17 14.14
CA SER A 13 -28.14 7.18 15.04
C SER A 13 -27.06 7.97 15.79
N ARG A 14 -25.83 7.42 15.90
CA ARG A 14 -24.68 8.05 16.57
C ARG A 14 -23.78 8.87 15.60
N LYS A 15 -24.25 9.18 14.42
CA LYS A 15 -23.51 9.95 13.42
C LYS A 15 -22.97 11.28 13.96
N GLU A 16 -23.83 12.06 14.62
CA GLU A 16 -23.45 13.37 15.15
C GLU A 16 -22.42 13.25 16.30
N GLU A 17 -22.58 12.24 17.15
CA GLU A 17 -21.60 11.93 18.20
C GLU A 17 -20.23 11.58 17.59
N PHE A 18 -20.21 10.74 16.56
CA PHE A 18 -18.98 10.38 15.84
C PHE A 18 -18.24 11.62 15.31
N VAL A 19 -18.96 12.53 14.64
CA VAL A 19 -18.36 13.76 14.12
C VAL A 19 -17.84 14.65 15.24
N SER A 20 -18.60 14.78 16.34
CA SER A 20 -18.23 15.60 17.48
C SER A 20 -16.96 15.08 18.16
N ILE A 21 -16.82 13.76 18.30
CA ILE A 21 -15.61 13.13 18.87
C ILE A 21 -14.38 13.44 18.00
N ILE A 22 -14.49 13.27 16.67
CA ILE A 22 -13.38 13.58 15.76
C ILE A 22 -12.94 15.04 15.92
N ARG A 23 -13.90 15.99 15.86
CA ARG A 23 -13.59 17.42 16.00
C ARG A 23 -12.97 17.75 17.35
N ARG A 24 -13.51 17.17 18.43
CA ARG A 24 -12.99 17.38 19.79
C ARG A 24 -11.55 16.89 19.90
N VAL A 25 -11.27 15.65 19.46
CA VAL A 25 -9.92 15.07 19.53
C VAL A 25 -8.92 15.88 18.71
N LEU A 26 -9.26 16.27 17.48
CA LEU A 26 -8.39 17.10 16.65
C LEU A 26 -8.14 18.48 17.28
N THR A 27 -9.16 19.08 17.88
CA THR A 27 -9.01 20.36 18.60
C THR A 27 -8.12 20.22 19.82
N GLU A 28 -8.29 19.17 20.62
CA GLU A 28 -7.45 18.87 21.78
C GLU A 28 -5.97 18.69 21.37
N ILE A 29 -5.72 17.99 20.26
CA ILE A 29 -4.36 17.83 19.70
C ILE A 29 -3.77 19.18 19.30
N VAL A 30 -4.54 20.02 18.62
CA VAL A 30 -4.06 21.35 18.21
C VAL A 30 -3.79 22.25 19.41
N GLN A 31 -4.59 22.16 20.47
CA GLN A 31 -4.41 22.98 21.68
C GLN A 31 -3.23 22.50 22.54
N ASN A 32 -3.19 21.21 22.83
CA ASN A 32 -2.26 20.61 23.79
C ASN A 32 -0.92 20.17 23.17
N GLY A 33 -0.86 20.03 21.84
CA GLY A 33 0.26 19.48 21.10
C GLY A 33 0.18 17.97 20.93
N ILE A 34 0.94 17.47 19.95
CA ILE A 34 1.15 16.03 19.73
C ILE A 34 2.22 15.56 20.71
N ASP A 35 2.07 14.35 21.26
CA ASP A 35 3.15 13.73 22.04
C ASP A 35 4.44 13.66 21.21
N PRO A 36 5.53 14.32 21.64
CA PRO A 36 6.76 14.39 20.86
C PRO A 36 7.38 13.02 20.56
N LYS A 37 7.26 12.07 21.50
CA LYS A 37 7.78 10.71 21.31
C LYS A 37 6.95 9.93 20.28
N ALA A 38 5.64 10.05 20.33
CA ALA A 38 4.76 9.41 19.37
C ALA A 38 4.96 9.99 17.96
N LEU A 39 5.14 11.32 17.83
CA LEU A 39 5.43 11.98 16.56
C LEU A 39 6.77 11.53 15.98
N GLU A 40 7.82 11.51 16.81
CA GLU A 40 9.15 11.03 16.39
C GLU A 40 9.12 9.57 15.97
N ALA A 41 8.45 8.73 16.72
CA ALA A 41 8.27 7.31 16.37
C ALA A 41 7.53 7.15 15.05
N GLY A 42 6.50 7.96 14.79
CA GLY A 42 5.76 7.97 13.53
C GLY A 42 6.64 8.34 12.34
N ILE A 43 7.41 9.42 12.43
CA ILE A 43 8.34 9.86 11.37
C ILE A 43 9.39 8.78 11.11
N ASN A 44 10.02 8.24 12.16
CA ASN A 44 11.04 7.20 12.04
C ASN A 44 10.48 5.91 11.42
N CYS A 45 9.27 5.51 11.80
CA CYS A 45 8.61 4.34 11.23
C CYS A 45 8.34 4.50 9.73
N MET A 46 7.87 5.67 9.31
CA MET A 46 7.63 5.95 7.89
C MET A 46 8.93 6.01 7.08
N GLU A 47 9.96 6.67 7.63
CA GLU A 47 11.28 6.71 6.99
C GLU A 47 11.90 5.32 6.87
N PHE A 48 11.82 4.51 7.93
CA PHE A 48 12.31 3.13 7.91
C PHE A 48 11.64 2.33 6.79
N ARG A 49 10.31 2.34 6.73
CA ARG A 49 9.55 1.66 5.66
C ARG A 49 9.95 2.14 4.27
N TYR A 50 10.14 3.43 4.11
CA TYR A 50 10.59 4.02 2.85
C TYR A 50 11.99 3.53 2.45
N ARG A 51 12.94 3.49 3.40
CA ARG A 51 14.31 3.04 3.16
C ARG A 51 14.39 1.53 2.91
N GLU A 52 13.68 0.74 3.70
CA GLU A 52 13.65 -0.71 3.58
C GLU A 52 12.99 -1.14 2.26
N ALA A 53 11.93 -0.43 1.87
CA ALA A 53 11.17 -0.68 0.65
C ALA A 53 10.79 -2.18 0.52
N ASP A 54 10.30 -2.75 1.61
CA ASP A 54 9.73 -4.10 1.62
C ASP A 54 8.26 -4.02 1.20
N PHE A 55 7.99 -4.44 -0.02
CA PHE A 55 6.65 -4.48 -0.60
C PHE A 55 6.05 -5.89 -0.56
N SER A 56 6.56 -6.75 0.33
CA SER A 56 6.11 -8.13 0.49
C SER A 56 6.25 -8.93 -0.82
N SER A 57 5.16 -9.41 -1.39
CA SER A 57 5.17 -10.21 -2.62
C SER A 57 5.31 -9.40 -3.92
N TYR A 58 5.24 -8.07 -3.86
CA TYR A 58 5.32 -7.24 -5.05
C TYR A 58 6.77 -6.90 -5.43
N PRO A 59 7.14 -7.00 -6.72
CA PRO A 59 8.46 -6.55 -7.18
C PRO A 59 8.67 -5.06 -6.91
N LYS A 60 9.83 -4.70 -6.35
CA LYS A 60 10.17 -3.29 -6.04
C LYS A 60 10.04 -2.37 -7.26
N GLY A 61 10.48 -2.84 -8.43
CA GLY A 61 10.38 -2.06 -9.68
C GLY A 61 8.95 -1.75 -10.09
N LEU A 62 8.01 -2.67 -9.84
CA LEU A 62 6.59 -2.44 -10.11
C LEU A 62 6.03 -1.32 -9.22
N ILE A 63 6.30 -1.38 -7.91
CA ILE A 63 5.79 -0.38 -6.97
C ILE A 63 6.39 1.00 -7.26
N TYR A 64 7.71 1.09 -7.43
CA TYR A 64 8.34 2.36 -7.82
C TYR A 64 7.84 2.88 -9.17
N GLY A 65 7.57 1.98 -10.13
CA GLY A 65 6.99 2.38 -11.42
C GLY A 65 5.59 2.98 -11.26
N LEU A 66 4.74 2.39 -10.39
CA LEU A 66 3.42 2.93 -10.09
C LEU A 66 3.50 4.28 -9.36
N ASP A 67 4.39 4.42 -8.37
CA ASP A 67 4.60 5.68 -7.65
C ASP A 67 5.08 6.80 -8.58
N ILE A 68 5.97 6.49 -9.52
CA ILE A 68 6.43 7.44 -10.54
C ILE A 68 5.28 7.84 -11.46
N LEU A 69 4.50 6.87 -11.95
CA LEU A 69 3.36 7.13 -12.83
C LEU A 69 2.27 7.96 -12.15
N ASP A 70 2.00 7.71 -10.88
CA ASP A 70 0.99 8.45 -10.11
C ASP A 70 1.29 9.96 -10.05
N ASN A 71 2.57 10.32 -10.03
CA ASN A 71 2.98 11.72 -10.10
C ASN A 71 3.12 12.22 -11.55
N TRP A 72 3.74 11.45 -12.41
CA TRP A 72 4.05 11.83 -13.79
C TRP A 72 2.82 12.11 -14.64
N LEU A 73 1.70 11.40 -14.40
CA LEU A 73 0.43 11.64 -15.07
C LEU A 73 -0.11 13.06 -14.89
N TYR A 74 0.35 13.80 -13.88
CA TYR A 74 -0.14 15.13 -13.52
C TYR A 74 0.95 16.20 -13.53
N ASP A 75 2.23 15.80 -13.46
CA ASP A 75 3.37 16.72 -13.38
C ASP A 75 4.58 16.13 -14.14
N ASP A 76 4.75 16.57 -15.38
CA ASP A 76 5.83 16.14 -16.25
C ASP A 76 7.22 16.64 -15.78
N GLU A 77 7.27 17.72 -14.98
CA GLU A 77 8.53 18.31 -14.54
C GLU A 77 9.13 17.55 -13.35
N HIS A 78 8.30 16.88 -12.55
CA HIS A 78 8.72 16.21 -11.31
C HIS A 78 8.28 14.73 -11.23
N PRO A 79 8.57 13.89 -12.22
CA PRO A 79 8.06 12.51 -12.26
C PRO A 79 8.55 11.65 -11.08
N PHE A 80 9.71 11.97 -10.50
CA PHE A 80 10.33 11.19 -9.40
C PHE A 80 10.04 11.74 -8.00
N ALA A 81 9.15 12.72 -7.85
CA ALA A 81 8.89 13.35 -6.55
C ALA A 81 8.47 12.35 -5.46
N GLN A 82 7.69 11.32 -5.82
CA GLN A 82 7.23 10.29 -4.88
C GLN A 82 8.32 9.29 -4.43
N VAL A 83 9.41 9.18 -5.20
CA VAL A 83 10.52 8.26 -4.89
C VAL A 83 11.78 8.98 -4.37
N GLN A 84 11.70 10.29 -4.10
CA GLN A 84 12.79 11.10 -3.59
C GLN A 84 12.43 11.76 -2.25
N LEU A 85 11.98 10.96 -1.27
CA LEU A 85 11.41 11.48 -0.02
C LEU A 85 12.41 11.65 1.13
N ILE A 86 13.68 11.24 1.00
CA ILE A 86 14.67 11.38 2.08
C ILE A 86 14.78 12.84 2.57
N PRO A 87 14.95 13.86 1.68
CA PRO A 87 15.01 15.25 2.13
C PRO A 87 13.73 15.73 2.82
N VAL A 88 12.59 15.12 2.48
CA VAL A 88 11.31 15.42 3.13
C VAL A 88 11.32 14.91 4.57
N PHE A 89 11.80 13.68 4.82
CA PHE A 89 11.92 13.14 6.18
C PHE A 89 12.88 13.97 7.03
N ASP A 90 14.01 14.41 6.48
CA ASP A 90 14.95 15.28 7.19
C ASP A 90 14.28 16.58 7.60
N LYS A 91 13.54 17.21 6.68
CA LYS A 91 12.77 18.43 6.97
C LYS A 91 11.67 18.21 8.01
N LEU A 92 10.97 17.07 7.97
CA LEU A 92 9.93 16.75 8.97
C LEU A 92 10.53 16.59 10.38
N LYS A 93 11.74 16.02 10.49
CA LYS A 93 12.49 15.92 11.76
C LYS A 93 12.87 17.30 12.31
N GLU A 94 13.24 18.25 11.45
CA GLU A 94 13.53 19.63 11.86
C GLU A 94 12.27 20.35 12.37
N LEU A 95 11.12 20.08 11.71
CA LEU A 95 9.85 20.76 12.00
C LEU A 95 9.07 20.15 13.18
N LYS A 96 9.44 18.96 13.67
CA LYS A 96 8.68 18.23 14.70
C LYS A 96 8.43 19.03 15.99
N ASN A 97 9.35 19.94 16.37
CA ASN A 97 9.25 20.74 17.58
C ASN A 97 8.67 22.15 17.36
N GLN A 98 8.22 22.47 16.14
CA GLN A 98 7.76 23.80 15.73
C GLN A 98 6.23 23.89 15.61
N ARG A 99 5.50 22.93 16.18
CA ARG A 99 4.03 22.84 16.04
C ARG A 99 3.55 22.81 14.57
N TYR A 100 4.40 22.36 13.68
CA TYR A 100 4.11 22.28 12.26
C TYR A 100 2.94 21.35 11.97
N PHE A 101 2.90 20.18 12.61
CA PHE A 101 1.86 19.17 12.40
C PHE A 101 0.52 19.61 12.95
N GLU A 102 0.50 20.28 14.11
CA GLU A 102 -0.71 20.89 14.66
C GLU A 102 -1.25 21.97 13.73
N GLY A 103 -0.36 22.76 13.11
CA GLY A 103 -0.73 23.72 12.07
C GLY A 103 -1.37 23.10 10.84
N LEU A 104 -0.88 21.92 10.41
CA LEU A 104 -1.49 21.16 9.32
C LEU A 104 -2.89 20.65 9.70
N ILE A 105 -3.06 20.12 10.93
CA ILE A 105 -4.35 19.66 11.44
C ILE A 105 -5.34 20.83 11.47
N GLN A 106 -4.92 21.97 12.02
CA GLN A 106 -5.77 23.15 12.06
C GLN A 106 -6.22 23.55 10.66
N LYS A 107 -5.27 23.76 9.76
CA LYS A 107 -5.51 24.30 8.42
C LYS A 107 -6.32 23.35 7.54
N TYR A 108 -5.95 22.06 7.50
CA TYR A 108 -6.47 21.11 6.51
C TYR A 108 -7.62 20.25 7.02
N LEU A 109 -7.80 20.12 8.35
CA LEU A 109 -8.85 19.28 8.92
C LEU A 109 -9.90 20.09 9.68
N LEU A 110 -9.51 21.05 10.56
CA LEU A 110 -10.45 21.81 11.35
C LEU A 110 -11.06 23.00 10.61
N ASP A 111 -10.23 23.78 9.91
CA ASP A 111 -10.65 24.97 9.16
C ASP A 111 -11.16 24.64 7.75
N ASN A 112 -10.92 23.42 7.30
CA ASN A 112 -11.35 22.99 5.97
C ASN A 112 -12.86 22.76 5.93
N THR A 113 -13.54 23.52 5.07
CA THR A 113 -14.98 23.37 4.82
C THR A 113 -15.33 22.36 3.72
N HIS A 114 -14.32 21.90 2.97
CA HIS A 114 -14.49 20.88 1.93
C HIS A 114 -14.46 19.47 2.54
N GLY A 115 -15.61 19.00 2.96
CA GLY A 115 -15.75 17.68 3.56
C GLY A 115 -17.14 17.09 3.34
N SER A 116 -17.23 15.77 3.37
CA SER A 116 -18.50 15.05 3.26
C SER A 116 -18.61 14.00 4.35
N ILE A 117 -19.84 13.73 4.78
CA ILE A 117 -20.15 12.66 5.72
C ILE A 117 -21.09 11.69 5.03
N LEU A 118 -20.59 10.47 4.80
CA LEU A 118 -21.36 9.41 4.15
C LEU A 118 -21.77 8.36 5.17
N THR A 119 -23.07 8.05 5.22
CA THR A 119 -23.61 6.96 6.03
C THR A 119 -24.10 5.86 5.10
N LEU A 120 -23.47 4.68 5.18
CA LEU A 120 -23.86 3.50 4.40
C LEU A 120 -24.69 2.57 5.29
N ASN A 121 -25.98 2.48 5.01
CA ASN A 121 -26.88 1.59 5.70
C ASN A 121 -27.04 0.26 4.93
N PRO A 122 -27.00 -0.90 5.61
CA PRO A 122 -27.27 -2.15 4.97
C PRO A 122 -28.73 -2.21 4.47
N SER A 123 -28.94 -2.69 3.26
CA SER A 123 -30.27 -2.90 2.71
C SER A 123 -30.46 -4.37 2.35
N ARG A 124 -31.25 -5.07 3.12
CA ARG A 124 -31.55 -6.49 2.87
C ARG A 124 -32.21 -6.65 1.48
N GLY A 125 -31.75 -7.64 0.73
CA GLY A 125 -32.28 -7.95 -0.60
C GLY A 125 -31.91 -6.95 -1.70
N LEU A 126 -30.98 -6.01 -1.44
CA LEU A 126 -30.57 -5.01 -2.45
C LEU A 126 -30.02 -5.68 -3.72
N THR A 127 -29.17 -6.71 -3.57
CA THR A 127 -28.59 -7.44 -4.71
C THR A 127 -29.68 -8.10 -5.55
N ALA A 128 -30.65 -8.77 -4.92
CA ALA A 128 -31.77 -9.38 -5.63
C ALA A 128 -32.64 -8.34 -6.36
N ARG A 129 -32.92 -7.19 -5.72
CA ARG A 129 -33.67 -6.09 -6.39
C ARG A 129 -32.89 -5.52 -7.57
N ARG A 130 -31.57 -5.33 -7.45
CA ARG A 130 -30.74 -4.86 -8.55
C ARG A 130 -30.67 -5.85 -9.69
N ALA A 131 -30.53 -7.15 -9.39
CA ALA A 131 -30.53 -8.21 -10.40
C ALA A 131 -31.84 -8.23 -11.16
N LYS A 132 -32.98 -8.18 -10.46
CA LYS A 132 -34.30 -8.14 -11.08
C LYS A 132 -34.49 -6.89 -11.95
N ALA A 133 -34.11 -5.72 -11.45
CA ALA A 133 -34.21 -4.48 -12.22
C ALA A 133 -33.32 -4.50 -13.49
N LEU A 134 -32.16 -5.13 -13.41
CA LEU A 134 -31.28 -5.33 -14.57
C LEU A 134 -31.93 -6.31 -15.57
N GLU A 135 -32.46 -7.42 -15.09
CA GLU A 135 -33.16 -8.41 -15.93
C GLU A 135 -34.34 -7.78 -16.67
N GLU A 136 -35.19 -7.00 -15.98
CA GLU A 136 -36.30 -6.28 -16.56
C GLU A 136 -35.83 -5.27 -17.62
N LYS A 137 -34.75 -4.53 -17.35
CA LYS A 137 -34.14 -3.60 -18.28
C LYS A 137 -33.63 -4.29 -19.54
N LEU A 138 -32.93 -5.41 -19.37
CA LEU A 138 -32.38 -6.20 -20.48
C LEU A 138 -33.54 -6.83 -21.32
N ALA A 139 -34.54 -7.36 -20.66
CA ALA A 139 -35.73 -7.92 -21.36
C ALA A 139 -36.47 -6.85 -22.18
N ALA A 140 -36.66 -5.66 -21.61
CA ALA A 140 -37.26 -4.55 -22.30
C ALA A 140 -36.44 -4.09 -23.53
N HIS A 141 -35.11 -4.04 -23.35
CA HIS A 141 -34.19 -3.70 -24.44
C HIS A 141 -34.23 -4.77 -25.54
N LEU A 142 -34.17 -6.05 -25.18
CA LEU A 142 -34.25 -7.14 -26.16
C LEU A 142 -35.59 -7.13 -26.92
N ALA A 143 -36.69 -6.80 -26.25
CA ALA A 143 -38.00 -6.69 -26.88
C ALA A 143 -38.11 -5.49 -27.81
N SER A 144 -37.32 -4.44 -27.63
CA SER A 144 -37.30 -3.26 -28.51
C SER A 144 -36.48 -3.44 -29.79
N LEU A 145 -35.61 -4.48 -29.82
CA LEU A 145 -34.77 -4.76 -30.99
C LEU A 145 -35.54 -5.52 -32.06
N ASN A 146 -35.33 -5.16 -33.32
CA ASN A 146 -35.80 -5.90 -34.46
C ASN A 146 -34.90 -7.16 -34.70
N ASP A 147 -35.29 -7.99 -35.67
CA ASP A 147 -34.59 -9.25 -35.92
C ASP A 147 -33.18 -9.02 -36.54
N GLU A 148 -32.97 -7.95 -37.29
CA GLU A 148 -31.67 -7.60 -37.86
C GLU A 148 -30.71 -7.15 -36.74
N GLU A 149 -31.19 -6.29 -35.85
CA GLU A 149 -30.39 -5.82 -34.70
C GLU A 149 -29.99 -6.96 -33.75
N LYS A 150 -30.91 -7.92 -33.54
CA LYS A 150 -30.62 -9.13 -32.79
C LYS A 150 -29.57 -10.00 -33.46
N ALA A 151 -29.68 -10.17 -34.76
CA ALA A 151 -28.71 -10.95 -35.55
C ALA A 151 -27.31 -10.29 -35.52
N GLU A 152 -27.25 -8.95 -35.65
CA GLU A 152 -26.01 -8.19 -35.52
C GLU A 152 -25.37 -8.34 -34.14
N MET A 153 -26.18 -8.28 -33.08
CA MET A 153 -25.70 -8.46 -31.70
C MET A 153 -25.10 -9.86 -31.52
N VAL A 154 -25.76 -10.91 -32.00
CA VAL A 154 -25.27 -12.29 -31.98
C VAL A 154 -23.95 -12.40 -32.74
N GLN A 155 -23.89 -11.82 -33.95
CA GLN A 155 -22.67 -11.84 -34.76
C GLN A 155 -21.50 -11.15 -34.04
N LYS A 156 -21.70 -9.96 -33.49
CA LYS A 156 -20.66 -9.26 -32.70
C LYS A 156 -20.19 -10.06 -31.49
N THR A 157 -21.10 -10.77 -30.84
CA THR A 157 -20.73 -11.63 -29.69
C THR A 157 -19.86 -12.80 -30.16
N VAL A 158 -20.22 -13.48 -31.23
CA VAL A 158 -19.44 -14.58 -31.82
C VAL A 158 -18.07 -14.09 -32.30
N GLU A 159 -18.01 -12.92 -32.92
CA GLU A 159 -16.74 -12.30 -33.34
C GLU A 159 -15.85 -11.97 -32.15
N LEU A 160 -16.41 -11.45 -31.05
CA LEU A 160 -15.69 -11.16 -29.81
C LEU A 160 -15.16 -12.46 -29.18
N GLU A 161 -16.00 -13.49 -29.03
CA GLU A 161 -15.60 -14.80 -28.52
C GLU A 161 -14.46 -15.39 -29.36
N ARG A 162 -14.61 -15.36 -30.69
CA ARG A 162 -13.56 -15.82 -31.59
C ARG A 162 -12.26 -15.04 -31.41
N TYR A 163 -12.34 -13.71 -31.28
CA TYR A 163 -11.15 -12.88 -31.03
C TYR A 163 -10.46 -13.25 -29.74
N GLN A 164 -11.23 -13.45 -28.65
CA GLN A 164 -10.68 -13.80 -27.33
C GLN A 164 -10.10 -15.21 -27.29
N GLU A 165 -10.66 -16.15 -28.04
CA GLU A 165 -10.17 -17.55 -28.08
C GLU A 165 -9.05 -17.78 -29.11
N THR A 166 -8.89 -16.85 -30.05
CA THR A 166 -7.84 -16.99 -31.07
C THR A 166 -6.47 -16.71 -30.43
N PRO A 167 -5.54 -17.69 -30.44
CA PRO A 167 -4.19 -17.45 -29.96
C PRO A 167 -3.53 -16.32 -30.74
N GLU A 168 -2.73 -15.53 -30.04
CA GLU A 168 -1.90 -14.50 -30.67
C GLU A 168 -0.97 -15.10 -31.73
N ASP A 169 -0.72 -14.35 -32.80
CA ASP A 169 0.24 -14.74 -33.81
C ASP A 169 1.62 -14.97 -33.16
N PRO A 170 2.25 -16.15 -33.38
CA PRO A 170 3.57 -16.44 -32.80
C PRO A 170 4.66 -15.41 -33.13
N GLU A 171 4.56 -14.71 -34.25
CA GLU A 171 5.51 -13.64 -34.61
C GLU A 171 5.27 -12.38 -33.74
N THR A 172 4.01 -12.04 -33.53
CA THR A 172 3.63 -10.94 -32.62
C THR A 172 4.03 -11.25 -31.18
N ALA A 173 3.84 -12.48 -30.71
CA ALA A 173 4.24 -12.91 -29.38
C ALA A 173 5.77 -12.83 -29.14
N LYS A 174 6.60 -12.86 -30.18
CA LYS A 174 8.07 -12.70 -30.07
C LYS A 174 8.49 -11.28 -29.62
N CYS A 175 7.62 -10.28 -29.69
CA CYS A 175 7.93 -8.95 -29.17
C CYS A 175 8.04 -8.94 -27.62
N ILE A 176 7.47 -9.95 -26.94
CA ILE A 176 7.58 -10.10 -25.50
C ILE A 176 9.00 -10.58 -25.15
N PRO A 177 9.79 -9.85 -24.35
CA PRO A 177 11.11 -10.28 -23.94
C PRO A 177 11.02 -11.59 -23.15
N MET A 178 11.54 -12.68 -23.73
CA MET A 178 11.59 -13.97 -23.06
C MET A 178 12.99 -14.24 -22.53
N LEU A 179 13.06 -14.73 -21.29
CA LEU A 179 14.32 -15.18 -20.72
C LEU A 179 14.86 -16.38 -21.53
N LYS A 180 16.13 -16.28 -21.92
CA LYS A 180 16.87 -17.35 -22.58
C LYS A 180 17.74 -18.06 -21.54
N ARG A 181 18.16 -19.27 -21.87
CA ARG A 181 19.05 -20.04 -21.00
C ARG A 181 20.37 -19.31 -20.71
N GLU A 182 20.82 -18.49 -21.66
CA GLU A 182 22.05 -17.70 -21.57
C GLU A 182 21.93 -16.53 -20.57
N ASP A 183 20.69 -16.07 -20.29
CA ASP A 183 20.40 -15.01 -19.33
C ASP A 183 20.49 -15.50 -17.88
N ILE A 184 20.47 -16.82 -17.69
CA ILE A 184 20.62 -17.44 -16.37
C ILE A 184 22.10 -17.38 -15.97
N ARG A 185 22.38 -16.70 -14.86
CA ARG A 185 23.74 -16.63 -14.32
C ARG A 185 24.25 -18.04 -14.00
N LYS A 186 25.43 -18.37 -14.48
CA LYS A 186 26.09 -19.68 -14.24
C LYS A 186 26.75 -19.74 -12.88
N GLU A 187 27.05 -18.59 -12.30
CA GLU A 187 27.77 -18.47 -11.04
C GLU A 187 26.85 -17.89 -9.97
N ILE A 188 26.94 -18.44 -8.78
CA ILE A 188 26.27 -17.91 -7.60
C ILE A 188 27.01 -16.63 -7.19
N THR A 189 26.28 -15.54 -6.93
CA THR A 189 26.87 -14.35 -6.34
C THR A 189 27.43 -14.74 -4.95
N PRO A 190 28.75 -14.65 -4.71
CA PRO A 190 29.30 -15.03 -3.42
C PRO A 190 28.78 -14.07 -2.34
N PHE A 191 28.47 -14.64 -1.18
CA PHE A 191 28.26 -13.83 0.01
C PHE A 191 29.63 -13.32 0.48
N THR A 192 29.79 -12.02 0.52
CA THR A 192 30.98 -11.40 1.11
C THR A 192 30.81 -11.39 2.63
N ASN A 193 31.56 -12.22 3.31
CA ASN A 193 31.58 -12.28 4.77
C ASN A 193 32.96 -11.88 5.26
N GLU A 194 33.03 -10.95 6.18
CA GLU A 194 34.21 -10.66 6.96
C GLU A 194 34.00 -11.21 8.37
N ALA A 195 34.89 -12.13 8.80
CA ALA A 195 34.81 -12.70 10.12
C ALA A 195 35.76 -11.93 11.06
N LEU A 196 35.18 -11.32 12.09
CA LEU A 196 35.90 -10.56 13.11
C LEU A 196 35.74 -11.25 14.47
N ASP A 197 36.75 -11.14 15.33
CA ASP A 197 36.63 -11.48 16.74
C ASP A 197 36.44 -10.18 17.53
N ILE A 198 35.36 -10.10 18.28
CA ILE A 198 35.07 -8.97 19.17
C ILE A 198 34.88 -9.53 20.55
N ASP A 199 35.86 -9.32 21.40
CA ASP A 199 35.89 -9.78 22.79
C ASP A 199 35.61 -11.30 22.96
N GLY A 200 36.15 -12.12 22.06
CA GLY A 200 35.97 -13.56 22.06
C GLY A 200 34.65 -14.04 21.45
N SER A 201 33.91 -13.15 20.85
CA SER A 201 32.66 -13.48 20.11
C SER A 201 32.89 -13.37 18.62
N LEU A 202 32.42 -14.38 17.86
CA LEU A 202 32.45 -14.34 16.39
C LEU A 202 31.43 -13.33 15.89
N PHE A 203 31.91 -12.33 15.16
CA PHE A 203 31.11 -11.35 14.46
C PHE A 203 31.26 -11.55 12.95
N LEU A 204 30.16 -11.77 12.27
CA LEU A 204 30.12 -11.87 10.79
C LEU A 204 29.56 -10.56 10.21
N TYR A 205 30.43 -9.84 9.51
CA TYR A 205 30.05 -8.60 8.84
C TYR A 205 29.74 -8.87 7.38
N HIS A 206 28.59 -8.36 6.92
CA HIS A 206 28.14 -8.45 5.53
C HIS A 206 28.01 -7.04 4.97
N GLU A 207 28.87 -6.66 4.07
CA GLU A 207 28.75 -5.38 3.36
C GLU A 207 27.77 -5.51 2.22
N VAL A 208 26.53 -5.09 2.46
CA VAL A 208 25.47 -5.06 1.46
C VAL A 208 24.77 -3.69 1.46
N PRO A 209 24.31 -3.19 0.31
CA PRO A 209 23.59 -1.91 0.23
C PRO A 209 22.23 -2.04 0.89
N THR A 210 22.04 -1.39 2.03
CA THR A 210 20.82 -1.43 2.85
C THR A 210 20.10 -0.10 2.94
N ASN A 211 20.46 0.88 2.11
CA ASN A 211 19.89 2.23 2.11
C ASN A 211 19.95 2.93 3.49
N GLY A 212 21.05 2.70 4.22
CA GLY A 212 21.30 3.32 5.53
C GLY A 212 20.64 2.61 6.71
N ILE A 213 20.15 1.39 6.54
CA ILE A 213 19.62 0.54 7.62
C ILE A 213 20.71 -0.42 8.05
N GLY A 214 20.99 -0.50 9.37
CA GLY A 214 21.82 -1.54 9.98
C GLY A 214 20.93 -2.70 10.44
N TYR A 215 21.26 -3.91 10.00
CA TYR A 215 20.62 -5.15 10.49
C TYR A 215 21.59 -5.87 11.42
N LEU A 216 21.14 -6.21 12.61
CA LEU A 216 21.95 -6.91 13.61
C LEU A 216 21.19 -8.14 14.10
N ASP A 217 21.73 -9.32 13.79
CA ASP A 217 21.22 -10.60 14.27
C ASP A 217 22.11 -11.13 15.40
N LEU A 218 21.52 -11.39 16.57
CA LEU A 218 22.20 -11.95 17.70
C LEU A 218 21.83 -13.43 17.85
N MET A 219 22.83 -14.31 17.72
CA MET A 219 22.65 -15.75 17.86
C MET A 219 23.14 -16.23 19.22
N PHE A 220 22.28 -16.91 19.97
CA PHE A 220 22.58 -17.50 21.27
C PHE A 220 22.54 -19.03 21.18
N ASP A 221 23.63 -19.69 21.66
CA ASP A 221 23.65 -21.15 21.80
C ASP A 221 22.80 -21.56 23.01
N VAL A 222 21.67 -22.22 22.72
CA VAL A 222 20.71 -22.66 23.76
C VAL A 222 20.75 -24.17 24.03
N LYS A 223 21.77 -24.90 23.49
CA LYS A 223 21.86 -26.37 23.64
C LYS A 223 21.90 -26.87 25.09
N ASN A 224 22.40 -26.05 26.00
CA ASN A 224 22.52 -26.39 27.43
C ASN A 224 21.33 -25.85 28.25
N LEU A 225 20.30 -25.29 27.63
CA LEU A 225 19.14 -24.79 28.33
C LEU A 225 18.30 -25.95 28.87
N PRO A 226 17.96 -25.99 30.19
CA PRO A 226 17.08 -26.99 30.74
C PRO A 226 15.73 -27.05 30.01
N ALA A 227 15.20 -28.27 29.80
CA ALA A 227 13.98 -28.48 29.00
C ALA A 227 12.78 -27.68 29.53
N GLU A 228 12.67 -27.50 30.85
CA GLU A 228 11.59 -26.72 31.47
C GLU A 228 11.68 -25.21 31.16
N LYS A 229 12.82 -24.71 30.68
CA LYS A 229 13.02 -23.31 30.31
C LYS A 229 12.82 -23.04 28.81
N VAL A 230 12.84 -24.07 27.98
CA VAL A 230 12.68 -23.94 26.51
C VAL A 230 11.40 -23.18 26.12
N PRO A 231 10.23 -23.39 26.75
CA PRO A 231 9.03 -22.64 26.42
C PRO A 231 9.15 -21.12 26.61
N TYR A 232 10.04 -20.67 27.50
CA TYR A 232 10.24 -19.24 27.78
C TYR A 232 11.07 -18.54 26.70
N LEU A 233 11.75 -19.27 25.81
CA LEU A 233 12.48 -18.67 24.68
C LEU A 233 11.55 -17.89 23.77
N GLY A 234 10.29 -18.34 23.65
CA GLY A 234 9.27 -17.62 22.88
C GLY A 234 8.90 -16.24 23.43
N LEU A 235 9.23 -15.95 24.70
CA LEU A 235 8.99 -14.64 25.33
C LEU A 235 10.17 -13.66 25.13
N LEU A 236 11.32 -14.15 24.67
CA LEU A 236 12.53 -13.35 24.42
C LEU A 236 12.65 -12.90 22.96
N LYS A 237 11.73 -13.35 22.10
CA LYS A 237 11.73 -13.08 20.65
C LYS A 237 10.99 -11.77 20.31
#